data_f513a6163dc254fffc945999352013a3
#
_entry.id   f513a6163dc254fffc945999352013a3
#
_cell.length_a   1.000
_cell.length_b   1.000
_cell.length_c   1.000
_cell.angle_alpha   90.00
_cell.angle_beta   90.00
_cell.angle_gamma   90.00
#
_symmetry.space_group_name_H-M   'P 1'
#
loop_
_entity.id
_entity.type
_entity.pdbx_description
1 polymer ?
#
loop_
_entity_poly.entity_id
_entity_poly.type
_entity_poly.pdbx_seq_one_letter_code
_entity_poly.pdbx_strand_id
1 'polypeptide(L)'
;MRPSTPGFIGARLREARDVRGISAVALSEIANVSPQAISQYENGQSSPSPDVLGRIASAVNLPVPFFTRPPRDRTDGTIFYRSMSSATKASRARAERRFAWLHDIEEYLSDYVAFPDLNIPDLDLPADPLLLSDAEIDDAANQVRAHWGMRNG
;
A
#
# COMPACT_ATOMS: atom_id res chain seq x y z
N MET A 1 0.37 -35.10 -10.69
CA MET A 1 -0.29 -33.85 -10.21
C MET A 1 0.79 -33.06 -9.49
N ARG A 2 1.10 -31.82 -9.93
CA ARG A 2 2.11 -31.00 -9.23
C ARG A 2 1.48 -30.52 -7.91
N PRO A 3 2.21 -30.61 -6.77
CA PRO A 3 1.68 -30.13 -5.49
C PRO A 3 1.41 -28.63 -5.59
N SER A 4 0.18 -28.21 -5.29
CA SER A 4 -0.23 -26.82 -5.21
C SER A 4 -0.36 -26.39 -3.75
N THR A 5 -0.21 -25.13 -3.45
CA THR A 5 -0.44 -24.61 -2.08
C THR A 5 -1.92 -24.33 -1.88
N PRO A 6 -2.59 -25.06 -0.96
CA PRO A 6 -4.00 -24.78 -0.66
C PRO A 6 -4.19 -23.37 -0.09
N GLY A 7 -5.27 -22.71 -0.49
CA GLY A 7 -5.61 -21.37 0.02
C GLY A 7 -4.72 -20.23 -0.49
N PHE A 8 -3.83 -20.48 -1.46
CA PHE A 8 -3.02 -19.43 -2.06
C PHE A 8 -3.87 -18.38 -2.79
N ILE A 9 -3.58 -17.13 -2.54
CA ILE A 9 -4.30 -15.96 -3.09
C ILE A 9 -3.36 -15.17 -3.99
N GLY A 10 -3.56 -15.23 -5.31
CA GLY A 10 -2.70 -14.58 -6.29
C GLY A 10 -2.63 -13.05 -6.13
N ALA A 11 -3.72 -12.42 -5.72
CA ALA A 11 -3.75 -10.99 -5.45
C ALA A 11 -2.74 -10.58 -4.34
N ARG A 12 -2.53 -11.44 -3.33
CA ARG A 12 -1.51 -11.22 -2.29
C ARG A 12 -0.08 -11.27 -2.84
N LEU A 13 0.16 -12.14 -3.82
CA LEU A 13 1.46 -12.18 -4.50
C LEU A 13 1.74 -10.88 -5.25
N ARG A 14 0.76 -10.40 -6.02
CA ARG A 14 0.87 -9.12 -6.73
C ARG A 14 1.10 -7.98 -5.75
N GLU A 15 0.34 -7.90 -4.68
CA GLU A 15 0.46 -6.89 -3.61
C GLU A 15 1.88 -6.90 -3.01
N ALA A 16 2.40 -8.06 -2.62
CA ALA A 16 3.74 -8.21 -2.07
C ALA A 16 4.83 -7.70 -3.03
N ARG A 17 4.72 -8.10 -4.30
CA ARG A 17 5.64 -7.67 -5.35
C ARG A 17 5.60 -6.15 -5.57
N ASP A 18 4.40 -5.58 -5.67
CA ASP A 18 4.21 -4.14 -5.89
C ASP A 18 4.77 -3.30 -4.73
N VAL A 19 4.53 -3.70 -3.47
CA VAL A 19 5.09 -3.02 -2.29
C VAL A 19 6.63 -3.03 -2.32
N ARG A 20 7.24 -4.14 -2.73
CA ARG A 20 8.70 -4.24 -2.85
C ARG A 20 9.24 -3.54 -4.11
N GLY A 21 8.38 -3.26 -5.09
CA GLY A 21 8.77 -2.67 -6.37
C GLY A 21 9.59 -3.62 -7.23
N ILE A 22 9.36 -4.91 -7.09
CA ILE A 22 10.02 -5.95 -7.87
C ILE A 22 9.17 -6.24 -9.11
N SER A 23 9.78 -6.33 -10.29
CA SER A 23 9.07 -6.73 -11.51
C SER A 23 8.72 -8.23 -11.48
N ALA A 24 7.70 -8.63 -12.25
CA ALA A 24 7.37 -10.06 -12.38
C ALA A 24 8.54 -10.88 -12.93
N VAL A 25 9.34 -10.30 -13.84
CA VAL A 25 10.53 -10.91 -14.41
C VAL A 25 11.58 -11.11 -13.31
N ALA A 26 11.93 -10.07 -12.56
CA ALA A 26 12.92 -10.18 -11.49
C ALA A 26 12.47 -11.19 -10.41
N LEU A 27 11.19 -11.21 -10.03
CA LEU A 27 10.67 -12.18 -9.08
C LEU A 27 10.76 -13.62 -9.64
N SER A 28 10.51 -13.82 -10.94
CA SER A 28 10.58 -15.13 -11.57
C SER A 28 12.01 -15.70 -11.54
N GLU A 29 13.01 -14.86 -11.77
CA GLU A 29 14.43 -15.23 -11.69
C GLU A 29 14.80 -15.67 -10.26
N ILE A 30 14.46 -14.85 -9.25
CA ILE A 30 14.76 -15.16 -7.84
C ILE A 30 14.02 -16.44 -7.39
N ALA A 31 12.76 -16.60 -7.78
CA ALA A 31 11.97 -17.77 -7.41
C ALA A 31 12.27 -19.02 -8.26
N ASN A 32 13.13 -18.90 -9.28
CA ASN A 32 13.47 -19.95 -10.24
C ASN A 32 12.22 -20.59 -10.89
N VAL A 33 11.39 -19.73 -11.46
CA VAL A 33 10.19 -20.09 -12.25
C VAL A 33 10.13 -19.20 -13.51
N SER A 34 9.24 -19.51 -14.44
CA SER A 34 9.05 -18.64 -15.61
C SER A 34 8.27 -17.36 -15.26
N PRO A 35 8.48 -16.25 -15.97
CA PRO A 35 7.65 -15.04 -15.82
C PRO A 35 6.17 -15.31 -16.06
N GLN A 36 5.85 -16.23 -16.97
CA GLN A 36 4.50 -16.68 -17.24
C GLN A 36 3.88 -17.35 -16.00
N ALA A 37 4.66 -18.16 -15.26
CA ALA A 37 4.17 -18.79 -14.03
C ALA A 37 3.82 -17.73 -12.97
N ILE A 38 4.66 -16.71 -12.79
CA ILE A 38 4.34 -15.59 -11.87
C ILE A 38 3.02 -14.92 -12.28
N SER A 39 2.84 -14.63 -13.57
CA SER A 39 1.59 -14.04 -14.07
C SER A 39 0.37 -14.94 -13.81
N GLN A 40 0.50 -16.23 -14.03
CA GLN A 40 -0.57 -17.21 -13.77
C GLN A 40 -0.91 -17.30 -12.26
N TYR A 41 0.10 -17.25 -11.39
CA TYR A 41 -0.09 -17.21 -9.94
C TYR A 41 -0.83 -15.92 -9.52
N GLU A 42 -0.38 -14.75 -9.98
CA GLU A 42 -0.98 -13.47 -9.66
C GLU A 42 -2.45 -13.35 -10.11
N ASN A 43 -2.80 -14.00 -11.22
CA ASN A 43 -4.15 -14.02 -11.77
C ASN A 43 -5.02 -15.19 -11.25
N GLY A 44 -4.50 -16.00 -10.34
CA GLY A 44 -5.24 -17.14 -9.76
C GLY A 44 -5.49 -18.30 -10.73
N GLN A 45 -4.81 -18.31 -11.90
CA GLN A 45 -4.94 -19.39 -12.89
C GLN A 45 -4.22 -20.68 -12.46
N SER A 46 -3.23 -20.54 -11.59
CA SER A 46 -2.52 -21.65 -10.97
C SER A 46 -1.99 -21.25 -9.59
N SER A 47 -1.59 -22.23 -8.79
CA SER A 47 -0.97 -22.00 -7.47
C SER A 47 0.45 -22.53 -7.47
N PRO A 48 1.40 -21.83 -6.81
CA PRO A 48 2.77 -22.33 -6.66
C PRO A 48 2.80 -23.59 -5.79
N SER A 49 3.81 -24.44 -5.97
CA SER A 49 4.13 -25.47 -4.99
C SER A 49 4.64 -24.84 -3.67
N PRO A 50 4.61 -25.57 -2.54
CA PRO A 50 5.14 -25.07 -1.27
C PRO A 50 6.60 -24.57 -1.36
N ASP A 51 7.46 -25.28 -2.12
CA ASP A 51 8.83 -24.87 -2.33
C ASP A 51 8.95 -23.56 -3.12
N VAL A 52 8.16 -23.42 -4.18
CA VAL A 52 8.11 -22.20 -4.99
C VAL A 52 7.57 -21.05 -4.14
N LEU A 53 6.52 -21.28 -3.37
CA LEU A 53 5.97 -20.26 -2.47
C LEU A 53 6.98 -19.85 -1.40
N GLY A 54 7.75 -20.77 -0.85
CA GLY A 54 8.83 -20.47 0.09
C GLY A 54 9.90 -19.55 -0.50
N ARG A 55 10.33 -19.80 -1.76
CA ARG A 55 11.27 -18.93 -2.46
C ARG A 55 10.68 -17.54 -2.74
N ILE A 56 9.44 -17.48 -3.19
CA ILE A 56 8.70 -16.23 -3.40
C ILE A 56 8.61 -15.44 -2.10
N ALA A 57 8.20 -16.07 -1.00
CA ALA A 57 8.07 -15.48 0.32
C ALA A 57 9.40 -14.87 0.80
N SER A 58 10.49 -15.62 0.63
CA SER A 58 11.85 -15.14 0.94
C SER A 58 12.26 -13.96 0.07
N ALA A 59 11.99 -14.02 -1.24
CA ALA A 59 12.33 -12.94 -2.18
C ALA A 59 11.66 -11.61 -1.85
N VAL A 60 10.41 -11.64 -1.38
CA VAL A 60 9.67 -10.44 -1.00
C VAL A 60 9.75 -10.14 0.50
N ASN A 61 10.48 -10.94 1.26
CA ASN A 61 10.64 -10.82 2.72
C ASN A 61 9.28 -10.73 3.45
N LEU A 62 8.42 -11.72 3.20
CA LEU A 62 7.12 -11.88 3.86
C LEU A 62 6.90 -13.34 4.27
N PRO A 63 6.18 -13.60 5.37
CA PRO A 63 5.91 -14.95 5.80
C PRO A 63 4.92 -15.66 4.86
N VAL A 64 5.05 -16.97 4.69
CA VAL A 64 4.15 -17.79 3.85
C VAL A 64 2.65 -17.57 4.18
N PRO A 65 2.23 -17.46 5.45
CA PRO A 65 0.83 -17.17 5.78
C PRO A 65 0.26 -15.88 5.20
N PHE A 66 1.11 -14.91 4.83
CA PHE A 66 0.66 -13.70 4.14
C PHE A 66 -0.09 -14.01 2.83
N PHE A 67 0.35 -15.02 2.09
CA PHE A 67 -0.19 -15.39 0.78
C PHE A 67 -1.46 -16.23 0.83
N THR A 68 -1.88 -16.66 2.03
CA THR A 68 -3.09 -17.46 2.25
C THR A 68 -4.17 -16.73 3.03
N ARG A 69 -3.86 -15.53 3.56
CA ARG A 69 -4.86 -14.68 4.23
C ARG A 69 -5.56 -13.80 3.20
N PRO A 70 -6.90 -13.70 3.24
CA PRO A 70 -7.60 -12.76 2.39
C PRO A 70 -7.14 -11.32 2.66
N PRO A 71 -7.09 -10.47 1.62
CA PRO A 71 -6.91 -9.04 1.84
C PRO A 71 -8.08 -8.52 2.69
N ARG A 72 -7.84 -7.49 3.50
CA ARG A 72 -8.94 -6.80 4.19
C ARG A 72 -9.77 -6.03 3.15
N ASP A 73 -11.09 -6.01 3.35
CA ASP A 73 -11.97 -5.12 2.59
C ASP A 73 -11.63 -3.68 2.99
N ARG A 74 -11.24 -2.89 2.02
CA ARG A 74 -10.89 -1.49 2.21
C ARG A 74 -11.95 -0.63 1.55
N THR A 75 -12.41 0.38 2.29
CA THR A 75 -13.09 1.50 1.66
C THR A 75 -12.06 2.28 0.86
N ASP A 76 -12.26 2.37 -0.45
CA ASP A 76 -11.40 3.14 -1.35
C ASP A 76 -11.47 4.63 -0.99
N GLY A 77 -10.54 5.09 -0.16
CA GLY A 77 -10.30 6.50 0.08
C GLY A 77 -9.58 7.13 -1.12
N THR A 78 -9.89 8.38 -1.43
CA THR A 78 -9.16 9.11 -2.45
C THR A 78 -7.76 9.44 -1.97
N ILE A 79 -6.73 8.99 -2.70
CA ILE A 79 -5.35 9.29 -2.39
C ILE A 79 -4.91 10.52 -3.19
N PHE A 80 -4.47 11.56 -2.49
CA PHE A 80 -3.93 12.77 -3.08
C PHE A 80 -2.41 12.70 -3.14
N TYR A 81 -1.84 12.97 -4.32
CA TYR A 81 -0.40 12.98 -4.52
C TYR A 81 0.10 14.41 -4.63
N ARG A 82 1.12 14.77 -3.86
CA ARG A 82 1.75 16.10 -3.91
C ARG A 82 2.29 16.46 -5.30
N SER A 83 2.73 15.48 -6.08
CA SER A 83 3.20 15.68 -7.45
C SER A 83 2.70 14.56 -8.35
N MET A 84 1.85 14.91 -9.31
CA MET A 84 1.30 13.97 -10.30
C MET A 84 2.24 13.74 -11.49
N SER A 85 3.10 14.71 -11.81
CA SER A 85 3.81 14.76 -13.10
C SER A 85 5.09 13.93 -13.15
N SER A 86 5.75 13.68 -12.01
CA SER A 86 7.06 13.01 -11.97
C SER A 86 7.03 11.55 -11.52
N ALA A 87 5.92 11.09 -10.94
CA ALA A 87 5.81 9.74 -10.41
C ALA A 87 5.37 8.73 -11.48
N THR A 88 6.15 7.66 -11.66
CA THR A 88 5.76 6.55 -12.54
C THR A 88 4.53 5.81 -12.01
N LYS A 89 3.79 5.12 -12.88
CA LYS A 89 2.67 4.26 -12.49
C LYS A 89 3.09 3.23 -11.41
N ALA A 90 4.29 2.65 -11.55
CA ALA A 90 4.84 1.70 -10.59
C ALA A 90 5.13 2.34 -9.22
N SER A 91 5.65 3.58 -9.20
CA SER A 91 5.89 4.32 -7.96
C SER A 91 4.61 4.65 -7.23
N ARG A 92 3.56 5.04 -7.96
CA ARG A 92 2.23 5.29 -7.40
C ARG A 92 1.62 4.03 -6.81
N ALA A 93 1.58 2.95 -7.57
CA ALA A 93 1.07 1.66 -7.08
C ALA A 93 1.80 1.18 -5.82
N ARG A 94 3.13 1.39 -5.75
CA ARG A 94 3.91 1.07 -4.55
C ARG A 94 3.50 1.94 -3.36
N ALA A 95 3.33 3.25 -3.56
CA ALA A 95 2.91 4.18 -2.51
C ALA A 95 1.52 3.83 -1.98
N GLU A 96 0.56 3.57 -2.87
CA GLU A 96 -0.80 3.14 -2.54
C GLU A 96 -0.79 1.86 -1.68
N ARG A 97 -0.01 0.85 -2.09
CA ARG A 97 0.06 -0.41 -1.34
C ARG A 97 0.71 -0.25 0.04
N ARG A 98 1.75 0.59 0.15
CA ARG A 98 2.38 0.89 1.44
C ARG A 98 1.46 1.66 2.36
N PHE A 99 0.73 2.64 1.83
CA PHE A 99 -0.28 3.37 2.59
C PHE A 99 -1.38 2.43 3.10
N ALA A 100 -1.84 1.54 2.24
CA ALA A 100 -2.80 0.53 2.59
C ALA A 100 -2.33 -0.40 3.72
N TRP A 101 -1.06 -0.81 3.71
CA TRP A 101 -0.48 -1.62 4.82
C TRP A 101 -0.34 -0.82 6.11
N LEU A 102 -0.02 0.47 6.01
CA LEU A 102 0.03 1.35 7.18
C LEU A 102 -1.34 1.42 7.86
N HIS A 103 -2.39 1.57 7.06
CA HIS A 103 -3.76 1.57 7.57
C HIS A 103 -4.18 0.21 8.18
N ASP A 104 -3.79 -0.92 7.56
CA ASP A 104 -4.02 -2.24 8.14
C ASP A 104 -3.32 -2.41 9.52
N ILE A 105 -2.13 -1.82 9.68
CA ILE A 105 -1.39 -1.83 10.95
C ILE A 105 -2.08 -0.93 11.98
N GLU A 106 -2.47 0.27 11.60
CA GLU A 106 -3.19 1.21 12.45
C GLU A 106 -4.50 0.60 12.95
N GLU A 107 -5.31 0.03 12.07
CA GLU A 107 -6.55 -0.66 12.41
C GLU A 107 -6.32 -1.85 13.36
N TYR A 108 -5.25 -2.63 13.12
CA TYR A 108 -4.89 -3.73 14.03
C TYR A 108 -4.48 -3.22 15.41
N LEU A 109 -3.72 -2.13 15.46
CA LEU A 109 -3.26 -1.55 16.73
C LEU A 109 -4.38 -0.86 17.51
N SER A 110 -5.43 -0.37 16.84
CA SER A 110 -6.57 0.28 17.49
C SER A 110 -7.33 -0.64 18.45
N ASP A 111 -7.20 -1.97 18.28
CA ASP A 111 -7.74 -2.94 19.23
C ASP A 111 -6.98 -2.96 20.58
N TYR A 112 -5.76 -2.43 20.62
CA TYR A 112 -4.85 -2.50 21.77
C TYR A 112 -4.45 -1.13 22.30
N VAL A 113 -4.50 -0.10 21.47
CA VAL A 113 -4.04 1.26 21.77
C VAL A 113 -5.09 2.27 21.32
N ALA A 114 -5.50 3.15 22.21
CA ALA A 114 -6.33 4.29 21.84
C ALA A 114 -5.47 5.32 21.10
N PHE A 115 -5.73 5.50 19.82
CA PHE A 115 -5.14 6.60 19.07
C PHE A 115 -5.82 7.91 19.43
N PRO A 116 -5.10 9.04 19.43
CA PRO A 116 -5.70 10.35 19.63
C PRO A 116 -6.71 10.66 18.52
N ASP A 117 -7.79 11.35 18.89
CA ASP A 117 -8.75 11.86 17.92
C ASP A 117 -8.10 12.84 16.95
N LEU A 118 -8.71 12.96 15.77
CA LEU A 118 -8.28 13.91 14.76
C LEU A 118 -8.42 15.34 15.32
N ASN A 119 -7.30 16.02 15.52
CA ASN A 119 -7.22 17.36 16.07
C ASN A 119 -6.80 18.36 14.99
N ILE A 120 -7.70 18.64 14.04
CA ILE A 120 -7.55 19.67 13.02
C ILE A 120 -8.48 20.82 13.38
N PRO A 121 -8.00 22.08 13.43
CA PRO A 121 -8.87 23.22 13.65
C PRO A 121 -9.89 23.36 12.51
N ASP A 122 -11.05 23.89 12.85
CA ASP A 122 -12.01 24.30 11.83
C ASP A 122 -11.44 25.51 11.07
N LEU A 123 -11.23 25.32 9.77
CA LEU A 123 -10.67 26.35 8.88
C LEU A 123 -11.81 26.82 7.99
N ASP A 124 -12.07 28.13 7.99
CA ASP A 124 -13.05 28.76 7.11
C ASP A 124 -12.52 28.81 5.67
N LEU A 125 -12.54 27.65 5.00
CA LEU A 125 -12.04 27.49 3.64
C LEU A 125 -13.17 27.22 2.65
N PRO A 126 -13.03 27.69 1.39
CA PRO A 126 -13.97 27.36 0.33
C PRO A 126 -14.11 25.84 0.15
N ALA A 127 -15.34 25.37 -0.10
CA ALA A 127 -15.60 23.96 -0.37
C ALA A 127 -14.94 23.46 -1.67
N ASP A 128 -14.74 24.36 -2.64
CA ASP A 128 -14.00 24.06 -3.89
C ASP A 128 -12.51 24.43 -3.71
N PRO A 129 -11.61 23.47 -3.69
CA PRO A 129 -10.18 23.73 -3.52
C PRO A 129 -9.56 24.53 -4.67
N LEU A 130 -10.21 24.61 -5.84
CA LEU A 130 -9.72 25.41 -6.97
C LEU A 130 -9.96 26.93 -6.78
N LEU A 131 -10.74 27.32 -5.79
CA LEU A 131 -10.96 28.73 -5.43
C LEU A 131 -9.94 29.26 -4.43
N LEU A 132 -9.08 28.38 -3.88
CA LEU A 132 -8.06 28.77 -2.92
C LEU A 132 -6.88 29.48 -3.62
N SER A 133 -6.53 30.64 -3.14
CA SER A 133 -5.28 31.32 -3.50
C SER A 133 -4.09 30.77 -2.69
N ASP A 134 -2.87 30.94 -3.20
CA ASP A 134 -1.65 30.54 -2.49
C ASP A 134 -1.56 31.19 -1.10
N ALA A 135 -2.01 32.43 -0.96
CA ALA A 135 -2.03 33.14 0.33
C ALA A 135 -2.97 32.51 1.34
N GLU A 136 -4.16 32.07 0.93
CA GLU A 136 -5.11 31.38 1.79
C GLU A 136 -4.60 30.01 2.22
N ILE A 137 -3.90 29.30 1.31
CA ILE A 137 -3.25 28.01 1.63
C ILE A 137 -2.15 28.21 2.68
N ASP A 138 -1.31 29.24 2.53
CA ASP A 138 -0.25 29.55 3.49
C ASP A 138 -0.83 29.96 4.86
N ASP A 139 -1.89 30.77 4.86
CA ASP A 139 -2.56 31.18 6.09
C ASP A 139 -3.19 29.99 6.82
N ALA A 140 -3.91 29.14 6.10
CA ALA A 140 -4.46 27.90 6.65
C ALA A 140 -3.38 26.98 7.25
N ALA A 141 -2.26 26.83 6.56
CA ALA A 141 -1.12 26.06 7.06
C ALA A 141 -0.54 26.66 8.36
N ASN A 142 -0.47 27.99 8.45
CA ASN A 142 -0.01 28.69 9.64
C ASN A 142 -1.00 28.54 10.81
N GLN A 143 -2.30 28.60 10.55
CA GLN A 143 -3.33 28.37 11.56
C GLN A 143 -3.24 26.95 12.14
N VAL A 144 -3.07 25.93 11.30
CA VAL A 144 -2.88 24.54 11.73
C VAL A 144 -1.60 24.40 12.58
N ARG A 145 -0.48 24.98 12.15
CA ARG A 145 0.77 24.95 12.93
C ARG A 145 0.61 25.62 14.30
N ALA A 146 -0.05 26.78 14.33
CA ALA A 146 -0.32 27.48 15.57
C ALA A 146 -1.20 26.66 16.53
N HIS A 147 -2.25 26.02 15.99
CA HIS A 147 -3.14 25.15 16.75
C HIS A 147 -2.39 23.98 17.39
N TRP A 148 -1.43 23.41 16.69
CA TRP A 148 -0.59 22.32 17.21
C TRP A 148 0.64 22.79 18.00
N GLY A 149 0.79 24.09 18.24
CA GLY A 149 1.93 24.64 18.96
C GLY A 149 3.28 24.49 18.22
N MET A 150 3.24 24.29 16.91
CA MET A 150 4.45 24.18 16.10
C MET A 150 5.06 25.56 15.84
N ARG A 151 6.38 25.68 16.02
CA ARG A 151 7.10 26.92 15.70
C ARG A 151 7.21 27.05 14.17
N ASN A 152 7.06 28.28 13.68
CA ASN A 152 7.42 28.60 12.31
C ASN A 152 8.93 28.38 12.15
N GLY A 153 9.32 27.48 11.24
CA GLY A 153 10.72 27.19 10.93
C GLY A 153 11.35 28.31 10.10
#